data_84136e05b40046421e02e216d29bcca6
#
_entry.id   84136e05b40046421e02e216d29bcca6
#
_cell.length_a   1.000
_cell.length_b   1.000
_cell.length_c   1.000
_cell.angle_alpha   90.00
_cell.angle_beta   90.00
_cell.angle_gamma   90.00
#
_symmetry.space_group_name_H-M   'P 1'
#
loop_
_entity.id
_entity.type
_entity.pdbx_description
1 polymer ?
#
loop_
_entity_poly.entity_id
_entity_poly.type
_entity_poly.pdbx_seq_one_letter_code
_entity_poly.pdbx_strand_id
1 'polypeptide(L)'
;MDQMQLNSKPLKLSTIVGYGAGNFGYGFVTQMITSYLVFYATAVLLLPGSLIGLVVSLSIVWDAISDPVMGYISDNTHSKFGKRHLYILSGTFLIALTNIMLWHVKIDIAVWIKFIWIFSSVFLIKTFVTVFITPYAALGAELSTDYNERSKIQAVKTIFFLTALIIVTAVCMFVFFRPTPEYELGQLNPQAYKNIAYTSSLVMLLTGLWTYFSTKSYKTEAVVYQDKLALSEFVGQIRYSLKCNDFRQIFIGYLFTNLASAIIGVVGLHTFTYTFYMNNYKIGIVLGTQFLVCIFAQPIWVKIARKIDKKAAVKLGLMISIVGCMMLFVLVLLRRQVMVHYEYMIVYAIVIGFGTSGLFSLPLSMVADTVDQQELETGERSEGIYYGMLNFGYKMSQSIAILILGFVLDMIQFNPNINIQNDFTSMALGAVLSIGSLLSFVLANKVYSSYNLNEEKVEAIQRQIQLKRVSK
;
A
#
# COMPACT_ATOMS: atom_id res chain seq x y z
N MET A 1 -33.41 1.39 30.63
CA MET A 1 -33.05 2.11 29.38
C MET A 1 -32.35 3.46 29.62
N ASP A 2 -31.76 3.71 30.79
CA ASP A 2 -31.30 5.08 31.19
C ASP A 2 -29.90 5.17 31.79
N GLN A 3 -28.95 4.29 31.42
CA GLN A 3 -27.58 4.37 31.91
C GLN A 3 -26.47 4.25 30.86
N MET A 4 -26.78 4.43 29.57
CA MET A 4 -25.76 4.39 28.51
C MET A 4 -25.51 5.73 27.79
N GLN A 5 -25.90 6.85 28.36
CA GLN A 5 -25.37 8.17 28.01
C GLN A 5 -24.20 8.52 28.92
N LEU A 6 -23.14 7.74 28.84
CA LEU A 6 -21.85 8.16 29.35
C LEU A 6 -21.39 9.36 28.52
N ASN A 7 -21.36 10.53 29.16
CA ASN A 7 -20.75 11.79 28.73
C ASN A 7 -19.35 11.53 28.09
N SER A 8 -19.31 11.19 26.83
CA SER A 8 -18.06 11.13 26.11
C SER A 8 -17.64 12.56 25.76
N LYS A 9 -16.82 13.16 26.65
CA LYS A 9 -16.14 14.41 26.29
C LYS A 9 -15.48 14.22 24.93
N PRO A 10 -15.65 15.17 24.00
CA PRO A 10 -15.06 15.04 22.68
C PRO A 10 -13.54 14.83 22.80
N LEU A 11 -12.99 13.94 21.97
CA LEU A 11 -11.56 13.66 21.96
C LEU A 11 -10.76 14.93 21.70
N LYS A 12 -9.71 15.13 22.47
CA LYS A 12 -8.80 16.25 22.22
C LYS A 12 -8.14 16.08 20.86
N LEU A 13 -8.04 17.16 20.10
CA LEU A 13 -7.36 17.16 18.79
C LEU A 13 -5.93 16.60 18.91
N SER A 14 -5.22 16.90 20.02
CA SER A 14 -3.89 16.36 20.29
C SER A 14 -3.84 14.84 20.36
N THR A 15 -4.90 14.20 20.88
CA THR A 15 -5.02 12.73 20.90
C THR A 15 -5.23 12.17 19.49
N ILE A 16 -6.08 12.80 18.69
CA ILE A 16 -6.35 12.37 17.30
C ILE A 16 -5.08 12.52 16.43
N VAL A 17 -4.38 13.65 16.57
CA VAL A 17 -3.12 13.91 15.85
C VAL A 17 -2.03 12.94 16.31
N GLY A 18 -1.88 12.73 17.62
CA GLY A 18 -0.91 11.79 18.16
C GLY A 18 -1.19 10.34 17.76
N TYR A 19 -2.47 9.93 17.70
CA TYR A 19 -2.84 8.65 17.10
C TYR A 19 -2.45 8.59 15.63
N GLY A 20 -2.77 9.61 14.82
CA GLY A 20 -2.40 9.67 13.40
C GLY A 20 -0.89 9.56 13.16
N ALA A 21 -0.07 10.13 14.05
CA ALA A 21 1.40 10.11 13.96
C ALA A 21 1.97 8.68 13.87
N GLY A 22 1.37 7.69 14.56
CA GLY A 22 1.80 6.29 14.46
C GLY A 22 1.68 5.73 13.05
N ASN A 23 0.66 6.18 12.31
CA ASN A 23 0.49 5.77 10.91
C ASN A 23 1.49 6.43 9.97
N PHE A 24 2.04 7.59 10.34
CA PHE A 24 3.14 8.22 9.62
C PHE A 24 4.42 7.37 9.72
N GLY A 25 4.83 6.99 10.93
CA GLY A 25 6.02 6.15 11.12
C GLY A 25 5.89 4.78 10.46
N TYR A 26 4.74 4.13 10.62
CA TYR A 26 4.40 2.89 9.92
C TYR A 26 4.47 3.05 8.40
N GLY A 27 3.83 4.09 7.87
CA GLY A 27 3.83 4.39 6.44
C GLY A 27 5.23 4.66 5.90
N PHE A 28 6.06 5.37 6.68
CA PHE A 28 7.44 5.68 6.29
C PHE A 28 8.27 4.40 6.14
N VAL A 29 8.26 3.51 7.12
CA VAL A 29 9.02 2.25 7.08
C VAL A 29 8.50 1.31 6.00
N THR A 30 7.18 1.13 5.90
CA THR A 30 6.60 0.21 4.90
C THR A 30 6.80 0.69 3.48
N GLN A 31 6.70 2.02 3.24
CA GLN A 31 6.95 2.58 1.92
C GLN A 31 8.42 2.45 1.50
N MET A 32 9.35 2.60 2.44
CA MET A 32 10.76 2.31 2.17
C MET A 32 10.98 0.89 1.65
N ILE A 33 10.40 -0.09 2.34
CA ILE A 33 10.49 -1.49 1.94
C ILE A 33 9.87 -1.68 0.55
N THR A 34 8.67 -1.16 0.34
CA THR A 34 7.95 -1.32 -0.93
C THR A 34 8.68 -0.66 -2.10
N SER A 35 9.23 0.54 -1.91
CA SER A 35 9.87 1.30 -3.00
C SER A 35 11.29 0.88 -3.30
N TYR A 36 12.06 0.47 -2.29
CA TYR A 36 13.51 0.36 -2.43
C TYR A 36 14.06 -1.05 -2.17
N LEU A 37 13.34 -1.95 -1.48
CA LEU A 37 13.91 -3.25 -1.09
C LEU A 37 14.37 -4.08 -2.29
N VAL A 38 13.51 -4.18 -3.33
CA VAL A 38 13.85 -5.00 -4.50
C VAL A 38 15.04 -4.40 -5.23
N PHE A 39 15.04 -3.08 -5.43
CA PHE A 39 16.17 -2.39 -6.07
C PHE A 39 17.45 -2.52 -5.24
N TYR A 40 17.41 -2.31 -3.94
CA TYR A 40 18.55 -2.48 -3.04
C TYR A 40 19.12 -3.90 -3.10
N ALA A 41 18.25 -4.90 -3.02
CA ALA A 41 18.68 -6.29 -3.01
C ALA A 41 19.28 -6.73 -4.36
N THR A 42 18.70 -6.29 -5.48
CA THR A 42 19.14 -6.71 -6.82
C THR A 42 20.27 -5.85 -7.38
N ALA A 43 20.18 -4.53 -7.27
CA ALA A 43 21.12 -3.60 -7.88
C ALA A 43 22.30 -3.24 -6.97
N VAL A 44 22.14 -3.26 -5.63
CA VAL A 44 23.18 -2.89 -4.68
C VAL A 44 23.81 -4.10 -4.01
N LEU A 45 22.99 -5.08 -3.57
CA LEU A 45 23.52 -6.31 -2.93
C LEU A 45 23.85 -7.41 -3.93
N LEU A 46 23.48 -7.25 -5.20
CA LEU A 46 23.75 -8.20 -6.29
C LEU A 46 23.10 -9.58 -6.06
N LEU A 47 21.92 -9.59 -5.45
CA LEU A 47 21.13 -10.80 -5.26
C LEU A 47 20.30 -11.13 -6.50
N PRO A 48 20.13 -12.42 -6.85
CA PRO A 48 19.19 -12.82 -7.91
C PRO A 48 17.77 -12.33 -7.67
N GLY A 49 17.14 -11.80 -8.73
CA GLY A 49 15.81 -11.20 -8.63
C GLY A 49 14.74 -12.20 -8.20
N SER A 50 14.80 -13.45 -8.70
CA SER A 50 13.88 -14.53 -8.34
C SER A 50 13.91 -14.86 -6.84
N LEU A 51 15.09 -14.85 -6.20
CA LEU A 51 15.20 -15.07 -4.75
C LEU A 51 14.49 -13.97 -3.95
N ILE A 52 14.63 -12.72 -4.37
CA ILE A 52 13.96 -11.60 -3.70
C ILE A 52 12.46 -11.63 -3.94
N GLY A 53 12.03 -11.96 -5.16
CA GLY A 53 10.62 -12.19 -5.48
C GLY A 53 9.99 -13.24 -4.55
N LEU A 54 10.69 -14.34 -4.34
CA LEU A 54 10.26 -15.42 -3.44
C LEU A 54 10.15 -14.95 -1.98
N VAL A 55 11.16 -14.23 -1.46
CA VAL A 55 11.13 -13.68 -0.09
C VAL A 55 9.90 -12.80 0.15
N VAL A 56 9.64 -11.86 -0.77
CA VAL A 56 8.50 -10.95 -0.63
C VAL A 56 7.18 -11.69 -0.75
N SER A 57 7.07 -12.65 -1.67
CA SER A 57 5.85 -13.43 -1.84
C SER A 57 5.53 -14.28 -0.61
N LEU A 58 6.51 -14.96 -0.05
CA LEU A 58 6.35 -15.72 1.19
C LEU A 58 5.99 -14.80 2.37
N SER A 59 6.53 -13.57 2.40
CA SER A 59 6.19 -12.61 3.46
C SER A 59 4.71 -12.19 3.44
N ILE A 60 4.05 -12.21 2.28
CA ILE A 60 2.62 -11.91 2.17
C ILE A 60 1.76 -13.07 2.68
N VAL A 61 2.18 -14.30 2.39
CA VAL A 61 1.54 -15.48 2.99
C VAL A 61 1.67 -15.42 4.51
N TRP A 62 2.84 -15.00 5.00
CA TRP A 62 3.06 -14.79 6.43
C TRP A 62 2.15 -13.72 7.03
N ASP A 63 1.99 -12.58 6.37
CA ASP A 63 1.05 -11.52 6.79
C ASP A 63 -0.39 -12.08 6.92
N ALA A 64 -0.83 -12.90 5.96
CA ALA A 64 -2.18 -13.47 5.97
C ALA A 64 -2.43 -14.40 7.18
N ILE A 65 -1.39 -15.02 7.72
CA ILE A 65 -1.46 -15.87 8.91
C ILE A 65 -1.27 -15.04 10.19
N SER A 66 -0.28 -14.16 10.20
CA SER A 66 0.11 -13.42 11.41
C SER A 66 -0.89 -12.33 11.81
N ASP A 67 -1.57 -11.68 10.83
CA ASP A 67 -2.53 -10.61 11.13
C ASP A 67 -3.73 -11.09 11.98
N PRO A 68 -4.45 -12.18 11.64
CA PRO A 68 -5.52 -12.71 12.48
C PRO A 68 -5.02 -13.23 13.84
N VAL A 69 -3.85 -13.88 13.86
CA VAL A 69 -3.24 -14.40 15.10
C VAL A 69 -2.93 -13.24 16.05
N MET A 70 -2.35 -12.15 15.55
CA MET A 70 -2.06 -10.99 16.36
C MET A 70 -3.31 -10.26 16.83
N GLY A 71 -4.36 -10.22 16.01
CA GLY A 71 -5.68 -9.75 16.41
C GLY A 71 -6.17 -10.49 17.65
N TYR A 72 -6.22 -11.82 17.57
CA TYR A 72 -6.64 -12.69 18.66
C TYR A 72 -5.76 -12.50 19.92
N ILE A 73 -4.44 -12.48 19.78
CA ILE A 73 -3.52 -12.29 20.90
C ILE A 73 -3.78 -10.95 21.59
N SER A 74 -3.89 -9.86 20.82
CA SER A 74 -4.07 -8.53 21.38
C SER A 74 -5.44 -8.32 22.05
N ASP A 75 -6.49 -9.01 21.55
CA ASP A 75 -7.83 -8.97 22.14
C ASP A 75 -7.89 -9.63 23.51
N ASN A 76 -7.13 -10.72 23.71
CA ASN A 76 -7.11 -11.51 24.93
C ASN A 76 -5.98 -11.13 25.89
N THR A 77 -5.22 -10.07 25.61
CA THR A 77 -4.09 -9.68 26.45
C THR A 77 -4.53 -8.83 27.65
N HIS A 78 -4.09 -9.25 28.85
CA HIS A 78 -4.21 -8.51 30.09
C HIS A 78 -2.85 -7.90 30.45
N SER A 79 -2.72 -6.58 30.38
CA SER A 79 -1.47 -5.89 30.64
C SER A 79 -1.67 -4.58 31.42
N LYS A 80 -0.70 -4.25 32.30
CA LYS A 80 -0.65 -2.95 33.01
C LYS A 80 -0.61 -1.75 32.03
N PHE A 81 -0.14 -1.96 30.82
CA PHE A 81 -0.09 -0.95 29.76
C PHE A 81 -1.42 -0.82 28.99
N GLY A 82 -2.37 -1.74 29.20
CA GLY A 82 -3.57 -1.92 28.40
C GLY A 82 -3.37 -2.97 27.30
N LYS A 83 -4.47 -3.55 26.79
CA LYS A 83 -4.41 -4.67 25.82
C LYS A 83 -3.78 -4.28 24.47
N ARG A 84 -3.90 -3.04 24.02
CA ARG A 84 -3.36 -2.54 22.72
C ARG A 84 -1.99 -1.86 22.89
N HIS A 85 -1.83 -1.06 23.92
CA HIS A 85 -0.66 -0.20 24.10
C HIS A 85 0.65 -0.97 24.32
N LEU A 86 0.59 -2.17 24.92
CA LEU A 86 1.76 -3.05 25.04
C LEU A 86 2.37 -3.36 23.66
N TYR A 87 1.52 -3.71 22.70
CA TYR A 87 1.94 -4.10 21.36
C TYR A 87 2.33 -2.89 20.50
N ILE A 88 1.66 -1.75 20.66
CA ILE A 88 2.06 -0.50 20.02
C ILE A 88 3.47 -0.12 20.47
N LEU A 89 3.75 -0.20 21.77
CA LEU A 89 5.05 0.16 22.32
C LEU A 89 6.14 -0.82 21.89
N SER A 90 5.94 -2.13 22.12
CA SER A 90 6.92 -3.16 21.73
C SER A 90 7.14 -3.20 20.23
N GLY A 91 6.07 -3.13 19.41
CA GLY A 91 6.14 -3.09 17.97
C GLY A 91 6.93 -1.90 17.45
N THR A 92 6.77 -0.71 18.07
CA THR A 92 7.55 0.48 17.71
C THR A 92 9.05 0.24 17.81
N PHE A 93 9.54 -0.31 18.91
CA PHE A 93 10.97 -0.59 19.10
C PHE A 93 11.46 -1.73 18.18
N LEU A 94 10.68 -2.79 18.04
CA LEU A 94 11.06 -3.95 17.25
C LEU A 94 11.07 -3.65 15.76
N ILE A 95 10.13 -2.84 15.24
CA ILE A 95 10.15 -2.36 13.85
C ILE A 95 11.42 -1.50 13.63
N ALA A 96 11.72 -0.56 14.51
CA ALA A 96 12.88 0.31 14.36
C ALA A 96 14.19 -0.50 14.33
N LEU A 97 14.34 -1.49 15.22
CA LEU A 97 15.51 -2.37 15.27
C LEU A 97 15.64 -3.22 14.01
N THR A 98 14.58 -3.88 13.59
CA THR A 98 14.60 -4.77 12.42
C THR A 98 14.71 -3.99 11.11
N ASN A 99 14.21 -2.76 11.05
CA ASN A 99 14.42 -1.88 9.92
C ASN A 99 15.91 -1.52 9.76
N ILE A 100 16.60 -1.19 10.86
CA ILE A 100 18.07 -0.99 10.80
C ILE A 100 18.74 -2.28 10.33
N MET A 101 18.39 -3.43 10.88
CA MET A 101 18.96 -4.72 10.49
C MET A 101 18.81 -5.00 8.99
N LEU A 102 17.61 -4.72 8.41
CA LEU A 102 17.30 -4.97 7.01
C LEU A 102 18.26 -4.26 6.05
N TRP A 103 18.62 -3.00 6.34
CA TRP A 103 19.42 -2.17 5.44
C TRP A 103 20.94 -2.18 5.75
N HIS A 104 21.39 -2.99 6.72
CA HIS A 104 22.79 -3.08 7.14
C HIS A 104 23.50 -4.34 6.65
N VAL A 105 23.11 -4.84 5.48
CA VAL A 105 23.78 -5.99 4.85
C VAL A 105 25.15 -5.59 4.34
N LYS A 106 26.18 -6.38 4.65
CA LYS A 106 27.51 -6.19 4.08
C LYS A 106 27.53 -6.67 2.63
N ILE A 107 28.19 -5.92 1.74
CA ILE A 107 28.27 -6.25 0.31
C ILE A 107 29.24 -7.41 0.06
N ASP A 108 30.37 -7.43 0.79
CA ASP A 108 31.48 -8.35 0.56
C ASP A 108 31.33 -9.70 1.26
N ILE A 109 30.09 -10.22 1.38
CA ILE A 109 29.83 -11.54 1.94
C ILE A 109 29.15 -12.46 0.90
N ALA A 110 29.21 -13.76 1.13
CA ALA A 110 28.63 -14.73 0.21
C ALA A 110 27.13 -14.47 -0.05
N VAL A 111 26.69 -14.73 -1.28
CA VAL A 111 25.30 -14.49 -1.75
C VAL A 111 24.27 -15.17 -0.85
N TRP A 112 24.51 -16.42 -0.42
CA TRP A 112 23.59 -17.15 0.45
C TRP A 112 23.45 -16.51 1.85
N ILE A 113 24.52 -15.88 2.40
CA ILE A 113 24.46 -15.17 3.68
C ILE A 113 23.62 -13.89 3.53
N LYS A 114 23.83 -13.13 2.44
CA LYS A 114 22.98 -11.97 2.12
C LYS A 114 21.52 -12.36 2.01
N PHE A 115 21.25 -13.47 1.31
CA PHE A 115 19.88 -13.99 1.14
C PHE A 115 19.24 -14.34 2.48
N ILE A 116 19.91 -15.11 3.34
CA ILE A 116 19.38 -15.47 4.67
C ILE A 116 19.17 -14.20 5.51
N TRP A 117 20.07 -13.24 5.44
CA TRP A 117 19.93 -11.97 6.16
C TRP A 117 18.71 -11.20 5.73
N ILE A 118 18.52 -11.00 4.42
CA ILE A 118 17.33 -10.32 3.86
C ILE A 118 16.05 -11.09 4.18
N PHE A 119 16.05 -12.41 3.96
CA PHE A 119 14.91 -13.28 4.29
C PHE A 119 14.49 -13.11 5.75
N SER A 120 15.42 -13.31 6.68
CA SER A 120 15.15 -13.20 8.12
C SER A 120 14.71 -11.79 8.50
N SER A 121 15.35 -10.76 7.97
CA SER A 121 15.00 -9.37 8.25
C SER A 121 13.60 -9.02 7.74
N VAL A 122 13.21 -9.47 6.54
CA VAL A 122 11.89 -9.24 5.96
C VAL A 122 10.81 -9.94 6.80
N PHE A 123 11.03 -11.19 7.19
CA PHE A 123 10.06 -11.92 8.03
C PHE A 123 9.93 -11.29 9.42
N LEU A 124 11.03 -10.89 10.04
CA LEU A 124 11.01 -10.22 11.35
C LEU A 124 10.28 -8.87 11.27
N ILE A 125 10.62 -8.02 10.30
CA ILE A 125 9.99 -6.71 10.17
C ILE A 125 8.50 -6.84 9.85
N LYS A 126 8.09 -7.80 9.02
CA LYS A 126 6.68 -8.09 8.74
C LYS A 126 5.93 -8.55 10.01
N THR A 127 6.53 -9.45 10.78
CA THR A 127 5.97 -9.88 12.08
C THR A 127 5.77 -8.69 13.02
N PHE A 128 6.78 -7.83 13.17
CA PHE A 128 6.69 -6.70 14.10
C PHE A 128 5.80 -5.58 13.58
N VAL A 129 5.69 -5.43 12.27
CA VAL A 129 4.68 -4.56 11.65
C VAL A 129 3.28 -5.05 12.01
N THR A 130 2.99 -6.35 11.91
CA THR A 130 1.70 -6.94 12.33
C THR A 130 1.46 -6.74 13.83
N VAL A 131 2.49 -6.93 14.67
CA VAL A 131 2.42 -6.67 16.13
C VAL A 131 2.05 -5.22 16.45
N PHE A 132 2.49 -4.27 15.63
CA PHE A 132 2.15 -2.84 15.78
C PHE A 132 0.78 -2.51 15.17
N ILE A 133 0.60 -2.80 13.87
CA ILE A 133 -0.50 -2.24 13.07
C ILE A 133 -1.87 -2.82 13.41
N THR A 134 -1.94 -4.11 13.78
CA THR A 134 -3.21 -4.77 14.11
C THR A 134 -3.80 -4.22 15.40
N PRO A 135 -3.07 -4.15 16.54
CA PRO A 135 -3.58 -3.51 17.76
C PRO A 135 -3.77 -1.99 17.60
N TYR A 136 -2.93 -1.33 16.82
CA TYR A 136 -3.07 0.09 16.51
C TYR A 136 -4.38 0.38 15.75
N ALA A 137 -4.72 -0.41 14.75
CA ALA A 137 -5.97 -0.24 14.01
C ALA A 137 -7.20 -0.47 14.91
N ALA A 138 -7.16 -1.49 15.77
CA ALA A 138 -8.19 -1.76 16.74
C ALA A 138 -8.35 -0.63 17.78
N LEU A 139 -7.23 -0.07 18.28
CA LEU A 139 -7.25 1.09 19.16
C LEU A 139 -8.00 2.27 18.54
N GLY A 140 -7.79 2.54 17.25
CA GLY A 140 -8.47 3.63 16.55
C GLY A 140 -10.00 3.51 16.53
N ALA A 141 -10.52 2.29 16.51
CA ALA A 141 -11.96 2.04 16.62
C ALA A 141 -12.48 2.15 18.06
N GLU A 142 -11.59 1.90 19.06
CA GLU A 142 -11.91 1.94 20.48
C GLU A 142 -11.80 3.35 21.10
N LEU A 143 -11.10 4.30 20.43
CA LEU A 143 -10.88 5.67 20.96
C LEU A 143 -12.18 6.48 21.10
N SER A 144 -13.17 6.26 20.24
CA SER A 144 -14.48 6.94 20.31
C SER A 144 -15.60 6.05 19.84
N THR A 145 -16.78 6.23 20.43
CA THR A 145 -18.04 5.62 19.97
C THR A 145 -18.82 6.56 19.02
N ASP A 146 -18.46 7.85 18.97
CA ASP A 146 -19.11 8.83 18.12
C ASP A 146 -18.71 8.65 16.65
N TYR A 147 -19.68 8.61 15.76
CA TYR A 147 -19.50 8.40 14.32
C TYR A 147 -18.61 9.47 13.66
N ASN A 148 -18.83 10.75 14.02
CA ASN A 148 -18.10 11.86 13.42
C ASN A 148 -16.64 11.89 13.91
N GLU A 149 -16.41 11.56 15.18
CA GLU A 149 -15.07 11.45 15.73
C GLU A 149 -14.28 10.29 15.10
N ARG A 150 -14.92 9.11 14.95
CA ARG A 150 -14.30 7.99 14.22
C ARG A 150 -13.88 8.38 12.80
N SER A 151 -14.73 9.11 12.10
CA SER A 151 -14.43 9.63 10.77
C SER A 151 -13.24 10.58 10.77
N LYS A 152 -13.15 11.50 11.75
CA LYS A 152 -12.00 12.40 11.93
C LYS A 152 -10.70 11.63 12.24
N ILE A 153 -10.77 10.62 13.12
CA ILE A 153 -9.61 9.75 13.46
C ILE A 153 -9.08 9.08 12.20
N GLN A 154 -9.96 8.48 11.39
CA GLN A 154 -9.55 7.80 10.15
C GLN A 154 -9.02 8.78 9.10
N ALA A 155 -9.60 9.97 8.98
CA ALA A 155 -9.12 11.00 8.05
C ALA A 155 -7.70 11.45 8.41
N VAL A 156 -7.45 11.79 9.69
CA VAL A 156 -6.12 12.20 10.17
C VAL A 156 -5.10 11.08 9.98
N LYS A 157 -5.43 9.85 10.38
CA LYS A 157 -4.62 8.66 10.16
C LYS A 157 -4.19 8.51 8.68
N THR A 158 -5.15 8.67 7.77
CA THR A 158 -4.91 8.54 6.33
C THR A 158 -4.02 9.66 5.79
N ILE A 159 -4.22 10.91 6.22
CA ILE A 159 -3.38 12.05 5.84
C ILE A 159 -1.92 11.79 6.24
N PHE A 160 -1.68 11.36 7.48
CA PHE A 160 -0.32 11.04 7.95
C PHE A 160 0.33 9.92 7.14
N PHE A 161 -0.43 8.87 6.80
CA PHE A 161 0.08 7.78 5.96
C PHE A 161 0.47 8.28 4.56
N LEU A 162 -0.42 8.99 3.88
CA LEU A 162 -0.16 9.52 2.54
C LEU A 162 1.03 10.50 2.53
N THR A 163 1.16 11.32 3.57
CA THR A 163 2.31 12.23 3.72
C THR A 163 3.62 11.44 3.83
N ALA A 164 3.63 10.35 4.58
CA ALA A 164 4.80 9.47 4.67
C ALA A 164 5.17 8.85 3.30
N LEU A 165 4.18 8.39 2.54
CA LEU A 165 4.41 7.83 1.20
C LEU A 165 5.11 8.83 0.27
N ILE A 166 4.65 10.08 0.26
CA ILE A 166 5.22 11.15 -0.58
C ILE A 166 6.65 11.43 -0.18
N ILE A 167 6.89 11.62 1.12
CA ILE A 167 8.22 11.93 1.64
C ILE A 167 9.20 10.82 1.27
N VAL A 168 8.85 9.56 1.47
CA VAL A 168 9.73 8.44 1.13
C VAL A 168 9.99 8.36 -0.38
N THR A 169 8.94 8.49 -1.19
CA THR A 169 9.07 8.23 -2.63
C THR A 169 9.76 9.37 -3.37
N ALA A 170 9.49 10.62 -2.97
CA ALA A 170 10.01 11.80 -3.65
C ALA A 170 11.15 12.46 -2.86
N VAL A 171 10.93 12.83 -1.59
CA VAL A 171 11.90 13.63 -0.83
C VAL A 171 13.18 12.84 -0.54
N CYS A 172 13.09 11.55 -0.28
CA CYS A 172 14.28 10.73 -0.06
C CYS A 172 15.24 10.71 -1.26
N MET A 173 14.71 10.82 -2.49
CA MET A 173 15.54 10.93 -3.70
C MET A 173 16.43 12.18 -3.68
N PHE A 174 15.92 13.32 -3.16
CA PHE A 174 16.70 14.56 -3.10
C PHE A 174 17.66 14.61 -1.93
N VAL A 175 17.33 13.96 -0.82
CA VAL A 175 18.09 14.07 0.44
C VAL A 175 19.16 13.01 0.55
N PHE A 176 18.83 11.73 0.32
CA PHE A 176 19.71 10.61 0.61
C PHE A 176 20.44 10.07 -0.62
N PHE A 177 19.78 10.02 -1.77
CA PHE A 177 20.36 9.44 -2.98
C PHE A 177 21.16 10.46 -3.81
N ARG A 178 21.92 11.34 -3.13
CA ARG A 178 22.78 12.31 -3.82
C ARG A 178 23.96 11.62 -4.47
N PRO A 179 24.37 12.06 -5.68
CA PRO A 179 25.62 11.60 -6.29
C PRO A 179 26.82 11.86 -5.39
N THR A 180 27.74 10.92 -5.41
CA THR A 180 29.04 11.04 -4.74
C THR A 180 30.15 10.77 -5.76
N PRO A 181 31.43 11.11 -5.48
CA PRO A 181 32.52 10.81 -6.41
C PRO A 181 32.63 9.33 -6.78
N GLU A 182 32.21 8.42 -5.88
CA GLU A 182 32.25 6.98 -6.10
C GLU A 182 30.97 6.45 -6.79
N TYR A 183 29.84 7.14 -6.63
CA TYR A 183 28.53 6.74 -7.13
C TYR A 183 27.87 7.89 -7.88
N GLU A 184 28.04 7.92 -9.21
CA GLU A 184 27.38 8.91 -10.07
C GLU A 184 25.85 8.83 -9.97
N LEU A 185 25.33 7.60 -9.86
CA LEU A 185 23.90 7.32 -9.58
C LEU A 185 23.75 7.08 -8.08
N GLY A 186 23.32 8.10 -7.33
CA GLY A 186 23.22 8.06 -5.88
C GLY A 186 22.34 6.94 -5.33
N GLN A 187 21.35 6.46 -6.10
CA GLN A 187 20.52 5.32 -5.73
C GLN A 187 21.27 3.98 -5.71
N LEU A 188 22.49 3.92 -6.27
CA LEU A 188 23.38 2.76 -6.18
C LEU A 188 24.32 2.81 -4.96
N ASN A 189 24.33 3.92 -4.22
CA ASN A 189 25.17 4.08 -3.05
C ASN A 189 24.61 3.30 -1.84
N PRO A 190 25.31 2.26 -1.33
CA PRO A 190 24.84 1.48 -0.19
C PRO A 190 24.67 2.28 1.10
N GLN A 191 25.52 3.31 1.29
CA GLN A 191 25.49 4.15 2.49
C GLN A 191 24.19 4.99 2.56
N ALA A 192 23.61 5.35 1.41
CA ALA A 192 22.33 6.04 1.36
C ALA A 192 21.20 5.24 2.06
N TYR A 193 21.15 3.92 1.82
CA TYR A 193 20.15 3.04 2.43
C TYR A 193 20.33 2.92 3.94
N LYS A 194 21.56 2.89 4.45
CA LYS A 194 21.82 2.92 5.90
C LYS A 194 21.34 4.21 6.53
N ASN A 195 21.63 5.35 5.88
CA ASN A 195 21.18 6.66 6.36
C ASN A 195 19.65 6.78 6.40
N ILE A 196 18.98 6.29 5.36
CA ILE A 196 17.51 6.24 5.34
C ILE A 196 16.99 5.30 6.43
N ALA A 197 17.64 4.15 6.65
CA ALA A 197 17.25 3.20 7.70
C ALA A 197 17.31 3.83 9.09
N TYR A 198 18.39 4.53 9.43
CA TYR A 198 18.48 5.26 10.70
C TYR A 198 17.40 6.33 10.83
N THR A 199 17.19 7.12 9.77
CA THR A 199 16.18 8.17 9.77
C THR A 199 14.77 7.60 9.92
N SER A 200 14.42 6.57 9.13
CA SER A 200 13.10 5.95 9.20
C SER A 200 12.85 5.23 10.53
N SER A 201 13.88 4.62 11.12
CA SER A 201 13.78 4.02 12.44
C SER A 201 13.59 5.07 13.54
N LEU A 202 14.29 6.20 13.46
CA LEU A 202 14.10 7.32 14.38
C LEU A 202 12.69 7.90 14.23
N VAL A 203 12.21 8.09 13.00
CA VAL A 203 10.83 8.55 12.73
C VAL A 203 9.82 7.58 13.33
N MET A 204 10.00 6.27 13.13
CA MET A 204 9.12 5.25 13.73
C MET A 204 9.12 5.30 15.25
N LEU A 205 10.28 5.45 15.87
CA LEU A 205 10.40 5.56 17.34
C LEU A 205 9.69 6.82 17.86
N LEU A 206 9.96 7.97 17.29
CA LEU A 206 9.35 9.24 17.72
C LEU A 206 7.83 9.23 17.55
N THR A 207 7.34 8.79 16.41
CA THR A 207 5.90 8.79 16.11
C THR A 207 5.14 7.70 16.87
N GLY A 208 5.73 6.51 17.01
CA GLY A 208 5.14 5.42 17.78
C GLY A 208 5.07 5.74 19.29
N LEU A 209 6.12 6.36 19.84
CA LEU A 209 6.11 6.88 21.22
C LEU A 209 5.08 8.00 21.38
N TRP A 210 4.99 8.93 20.43
CA TRP A 210 3.96 9.98 20.46
C TRP A 210 2.57 9.37 20.47
N THR A 211 2.30 8.38 19.63
CA THR A 211 1.03 7.63 19.65
C THR A 211 0.76 7.01 21.00
N TYR A 212 1.74 6.31 21.57
CA TYR A 212 1.60 5.69 22.88
C TYR A 212 1.26 6.71 23.97
N PHE A 213 2.02 7.80 24.08
CA PHE A 213 1.79 8.82 25.10
C PHE A 213 0.50 9.61 24.93
N SER A 214 0.07 9.87 23.70
CA SER A 214 -1.16 10.60 23.41
C SER A 214 -2.42 9.78 23.66
N THR A 215 -2.32 8.45 23.59
CA THR A 215 -3.47 7.55 23.70
C THR A 215 -3.47 6.74 25.01
N LYS A 216 -2.41 6.76 25.80
CA LYS A 216 -2.26 5.93 27.00
C LYS A 216 -3.36 6.09 28.06
N SER A 217 -4.06 7.23 28.09
CA SER A 217 -5.21 7.47 28.97
C SER A 217 -6.48 6.71 28.53
N TYR A 218 -6.52 6.24 27.29
CA TYR A 218 -7.64 5.48 26.69
C TYR A 218 -7.34 3.97 26.73
N LYS A 219 -6.97 3.47 27.92
CA LYS A 219 -6.72 2.04 28.12
C LYS A 219 -8.06 1.30 28.11
N THR A 220 -8.18 0.35 27.19
CA THR A 220 -9.34 -0.55 27.13
C THR A 220 -8.98 -1.84 27.84
N GLU A 221 -9.84 -2.27 28.78
CA GLU A 221 -9.72 -3.58 29.40
C GLU A 221 -10.18 -4.67 28.46
N ALA A 222 -9.66 -5.88 28.63
CA ALA A 222 -10.05 -7.00 27.79
C ALA A 222 -11.54 -7.33 28.03
N VAL A 223 -12.38 -7.11 27.01
CA VAL A 223 -13.71 -7.69 26.96
C VAL A 223 -13.56 -9.07 26.34
N VAL A 224 -13.82 -10.11 27.10
CA VAL A 224 -13.81 -11.48 26.60
C VAL A 224 -15.03 -11.63 25.68
N TYR A 225 -14.83 -11.45 24.37
CA TYR A 225 -15.82 -11.86 23.39
C TYR A 225 -15.81 -13.39 23.32
N GLN A 226 -16.90 -14.02 23.77
CA GLN A 226 -17.03 -15.49 23.75
C GLN A 226 -17.30 -16.06 22.35
N ASP A 227 -17.66 -15.24 21.39
CA ASP A 227 -17.96 -15.71 20.04
C ASP A 227 -16.67 -15.82 19.20
N LYS A 228 -16.09 -17.01 19.23
CA LYS A 228 -15.09 -17.43 18.24
C LYS A 228 -15.83 -17.58 16.91
N LEU A 229 -15.66 -16.65 15.99
CA LEU A 229 -15.98 -16.92 14.58
C LEU A 229 -15.23 -18.21 14.21
N ALA A 230 -15.95 -19.30 14.01
CA ALA A 230 -15.34 -20.55 13.59
C ALA A 230 -14.65 -20.29 12.24
N LEU A 231 -13.44 -20.80 12.04
CA LEU A 231 -12.71 -20.64 10.77
C LEU A 231 -13.57 -21.07 9.56
N SER A 232 -14.47 -22.03 9.76
CA SER A 232 -15.46 -22.49 8.78
C SER A 232 -16.48 -21.40 8.40
N GLU A 233 -16.93 -20.58 9.35
CA GLU A 233 -17.86 -19.48 9.11
C GLU A 233 -17.16 -18.35 8.34
N PHE A 234 -15.92 -18.02 8.73
CA PHE A 234 -15.10 -17.04 8.01
C PHE A 234 -14.86 -17.44 6.55
N VAL A 235 -14.46 -18.71 6.31
CA VAL A 235 -14.31 -19.25 4.95
C VAL A 235 -15.65 -19.28 4.21
N GLY A 236 -16.74 -19.59 4.90
CA GLY A 236 -18.10 -19.56 4.37
C GLY A 236 -18.49 -18.16 3.87
N GLN A 237 -18.21 -17.14 4.64
CA GLN A 237 -18.50 -15.74 4.30
C GLN A 237 -17.62 -15.23 3.14
N ILE A 238 -16.35 -15.61 3.07
CA ILE A 238 -15.50 -15.33 1.90
C ILE A 238 -16.07 -15.99 0.65
N ARG A 239 -16.47 -17.27 0.75
CA ARG A 239 -17.07 -17.98 -0.39
C ARG A 239 -18.37 -17.34 -0.84
N TYR A 240 -19.19 -16.87 0.11
CA TYR A 240 -20.44 -16.18 -0.19
C TYR A 240 -20.18 -14.84 -0.91
N SER A 241 -19.27 -14.01 -0.40
CA SER A 241 -18.95 -12.71 -1.02
C SER A 241 -18.42 -12.86 -2.45
N LEU A 242 -17.61 -13.91 -2.73
CA LEU A 242 -17.14 -14.22 -4.08
C LEU A 242 -18.24 -14.76 -5.02
N LYS A 243 -19.35 -15.28 -4.48
CA LYS A 243 -20.54 -15.64 -5.29
C LYS A 243 -21.31 -14.42 -5.76
N CYS A 244 -21.31 -13.31 -5.00
CA CYS A 244 -21.86 -12.06 -5.44
C CYS A 244 -21.12 -11.56 -6.68
N ASN A 245 -21.81 -11.49 -7.83
CA ASN A 245 -21.16 -11.14 -9.09
C ASN A 245 -20.55 -9.75 -9.06
N ASP A 246 -21.24 -8.75 -8.51
CA ASP A 246 -20.79 -7.37 -8.48
C ASP A 246 -19.53 -7.22 -7.59
N PHE A 247 -19.52 -7.83 -6.40
CA PHE A 247 -18.32 -7.83 -5.57
C PHE A 247 -17.14 -8.55 -6.23
N ARG A 248 -17.37 -9.69 -6.86
CA ARG A 248 -16.31 -10.43 -7.57
C ARG A 248 -15.69 -9.58 -8.68
N GLN A 249 -16.49 -8.82 -9.45
CA GLN A 249 -15.99 -7.92 -10.48
C GLN A 249 -15.13 -6.80 -9.87
N ILE A 250 -15.59 -6.21 -8.74
CA ILE A 250 -14.78 -5.19 -8.05
C ILE A 250 -13.47 -5.79 -7.55
N PHE A 251 -13.51 -6.95 -6.89
CA PHE A 251 -12.33 -7.60 -6.31
C PHE A 251 -11.28 -7.92 -7.38
N ILE A 252 -11.67 -8.56 -8.48
CA ILE A 252 -10.77 -8.91 -9.58
C ILE A 252 -10.28 -7.64 -10.30
N GLY A 253 -11.16 -6.68 -10.56
CA GLY A 253 -10.80 -5.40 -11.16
C GLY A 253 -9.81 -4.62 -10.29
N TYR A 254 -10.04 -4.60 -8.97
CA TYR A 254 -9.14 -3.98 -7.99
C TYR A 254 -7.77 -4.67 -7.95
N LEU A 255 -7.74 -6.01 -8.02
CA LEU A 255 -6.50 -6.78 -8.10
C LEU A 255 -5.66 -6.37 -9.33
N PHE A 256 -6.26 -6.35 -10.52
CA PHE A 256 -5.55 -5.95 -11.74
C PHE A 256 -5.14 -4.47 -11.73
N THR A 257 -5.97 -3.59 -11.18
CA THR A 257 -5.64 -2.16 -11.02
C THR A 257 -4.42 -1.97 -10.12
N ASN A 258 -4.41 -2.67 -8.98
CA ASN A 258 -3.28 -2.62 -8.05
C ASN A 258 -2.04 -3.34 -8.58
N LEU A 259 -2.21 -4.39 -9.39
CA LEU A 259 -1.10 -5.06 -10.07
C LEU A 259 -0.39 -4.09 -11.03
N ALA A 260 -1.14 -3.33 -11.84
CA ALA A 260 -0.56 -2.31 -12.70
C ALA A 260 0.20 -1.25 -11.90
N SER A 261 -0.41 -0.73 -10.81
CA SER A 261 0.23 0.25 -9.93
C SER A 261 1.47 -0.32 -9.23
N ALA A 262 1.43 -1.60 -8.85
CA ALA A 262 2.57 -2.29 -8.24
C ALA A 262 3.73 -2.48 -9.24
N ILE A 263 3.43 -2.85 -10.48
CA ILE A 263 4.44 -2.93 -11.55
C ILE A 263 5.09 -1.55 -11.74
N ILE A 264 4.30 -0.46 -11.82
CA ILE A 264 4.83 0.90 -11.94
C ILE A 264 5.73 1.25 -10.74
N GLY A 265 5.35 0.91 -9.53
CA GLY A 265 6.12 1.21 -8.33
C GLY A 265 7.42 0.39 -8.22
N VAL A 266 7.36 -0.91 -8.49
CA VAL A 266 8.48 -1.85 -8.25
C VAL A 266 9.46 -1.86 -9.43
N VAL A 267 8.96 -1.90 -10.68
CA VAL A 267 9.79 -1.91 -11.89
C VAL A 267 10.29 -0.51 -12.22
N GLY A 268 9.55 0.52 -11.81
CA GLY A 268 9.81 1.91 -12.18
C GLY A 268 11.24 2.36 -11.84
N LEU A 269 11.71 2.08 -10.62
CA LEU A 269 13.05 2.51 -10.21
C LEU A 269 14.16 1.85 -11.06
N HIS A 270 14.02 0.57 -11.40
CA HIS A 270 14.96 -0.10 -12.31
C HIS A 270 14.92 0.52 -13.70
N THR A 271 13.72 0.77 -14.24
CA THR A 271 13.55 1.38 -15.57
C THR A 271 14.10 2.79 -15.61
N PHE A 272 13.80 3.64 -14.62
CA PHE A 272 14.32 5.01 -14.60
C PHE A 272 15.84 5.04 -14.48
N THR A 273 16.42 4.12 -13.70
CA THR A 273 17.87 4.03 -13.52
C THR A 273 18.56 3.45 -14.75
N TYR A 274 18.11 2.33 -15.31
CA TYR A 274 18.86 1.55 -16.29
C TYR A 274 18.34 1.68 -17.74
N THR A 275 17.06 2.06 -17.94
CA THR A 275 16.53 2.30 -19.30
C THR A 275 16.74 3.76 -19.70
N PHE A 276 16.43 4.70 -18.79
CA PHE A 276 16.52 6.14 -19.06
C PHE A 276 17.77 6.80 -18.46
N TYR A 277 18.59 6.07 -17.71
CA TYR A 277 19.80 6.54 -17.06
C TYR A 277 19.59 7.86 -16.28
N MET A 278 18.51 7.88 -15.51
CA MET A 278 18.14 9.05 -14.71
C MET A 278 18.87 9.04 -13.37
N ASN A 279 19.39 10.20 -12.99
CA ASN A 279 19.90 10.40 -11.64
C ASN A 279 18.74 10.61 -10.63
N ASN A 280 19.06 10.58 -9.34
CA ASN A 280 18.13 10.77 -8.24
C ASN A 280 17.24 12.02 -8.39
N TYR A 281 17.80 13.14 -8.86
CA TYR A 281 17.09 14.41 -9.02
C TYR A 281 15.97 14.28 -10.07
N LYS A 282 16.28 13.74 -11.26
CA LYS A 282 15.29 13.52 -12.33
C LYS A 282 14.21 12.53 -11.90
N ILE A 283 14.60 11.43 -11.24
CA ILE A 283 13.65 10.43 -10.68
C ILE A 283 12.74 11.08 -9.64
N GLY A 284 13.31 11.87 -8.72
CA GLY A 284 12.56 12.56 -7.68
C GLY A 284 11.53 13.54 -8.24
N ILE A 285 11.85 14.29 -9.30
CA ILE A 285 10.91 15.17 -9.99
C ILE A 285 9.78 14.38 -10.64
N VAL A 286 10.08 13.31 -11.38
CA VAL A 286 9.07 12.49 -12.06
C VAL A 286 8.10 11.86 -11.05
N LEU A 287 8.63 11.19 -10.03
CA LEU A 287 7.80 10.55 -8.99
C LEU A 287 7.06 11.59 -8.16
N GLY A 288 7.72 12.70 -7.79
CA GLY A 288 7.08 13.80 -7.07
C GLY A 288 5.91 14.39 -7.84
N THR A 289 6.09 14.64 -9.14
CA THR A 289 5.01 15.13 -10.02
C THR A 289 3.85 14.14 -10.06
N GLN A 290 4.13 12.84 -10.24
CA GLN A 290 3.09 11.80 -10.28
C GLN A 290 2.25 11.80 -9.00
N PHE A 291 2.90 11.82 -7.82
CA PHE A 291 2.18 11.81 -6.54
C PHE A 291 1.42 13.09 -6.25
N LEU A 292 2.00 14.26 -6.57
CA LEU A 292 1.31 15.54 -6.42
C LEU A 292 0.04 15.58 -7.28
N VAL A 293 0.15 15.19 -8.55
CA VAL A 293 -1.01 15.12 -9.45
C VAL A 293 -2.05 14.12 -8.90
N CYS A 294 -1.61 12.97 -8.41
CA CYS A 294 -2.51 11.98 -7.82
C CYS A 294 -3.34 12.57 -6.66
N ILE A 295 -2.71 13.36 -5.77
CA ILE A 295 -3.38 13.98 -4.63
C ILE A 295 -4.36 15.07 -5.08
N PHE A 296 -3.90 16.02 -5.92
CA PHE A 296 -4.74 17.11 -6.36
C PHE A 296 -5.89 16.68 -7.29
N ALA A 297 -5.75 15.55 -7.95
CA ALA A 297 -6.80 14.97 -8.78
C ALA A 297 -7.92 14.27 -7.97
N GLN A 298 -7.70 13.87 -6.70
CA GLN A 298 -8.72 13.19 -5.89
C GLN A 298 -10.07 13.92 -5.82
N PRO A 299 -10.13 15.22 -5.46
CA PRO A 299 -11.40 15.92 -5.42
C PRO A 299 -12.04 16.07 -6.81
N ILE A 300 -11.25 16.09 -7.88
CA ILE A 300 -11.75 16.12 -9.25
C ILE A 300 -12.46 14.80 -9.56
N TRP A 301 -11.85 13.65 -9.21
CA TRP A 301 -12.44 12.34 -9.41
C TRP A 301 -13.75 12.14 -8.63
N VAL A 302 -13.85 12.66 -7.41
CA VAL A 302 -15.11 12.66 -6.66
C VAL A 302 -16.21 13.43 -7.40
N LYS A 303 -15.89 14.59 -7.99
CA LYS A 303 -16.86 15.37 -8.79
C LYS A 303 -17.24 14.64 -10.08
N ILE A 304 -16.26 14.03 -10.76
CA ILE A 304 -16.50 13.23 -11.97
C ILE A 304 -17.43 12.05 -11.65
N ALA A 305 -17.13 11.29 -10.59
CA ALA A 305 -17.92 10.12 -10.20
C ALA A 305 -19.38 10.47 -9.87
N ARG A 306 -19.64 11.63 -9.25
CA ARG A 306 -21.00 12.12 -9.01
C ARG A 306 -21.75 12.51 -10.29
N LYS A 307 -21.02 12.83 -11.38
CA LYS A 307 -21.58 13.33 -12.63
C LYS A 307 -21.86 12.24 -13.66
N ILE A 308 -21.03 11.20 -13.71
CA ILE A 308 -21.09 10.13 -14.73
C ILE A 308 -21.22 8.72 -14.16
N ASP A 309 -21.46 8.59 -12.85
CA ASP A 309 -21.46 7.33 -12.09
C ASP A 309 -20.05 6.78 -11.78
N LYS A 310 -19.92 6.03 -10.67
CA LYS A 310 -18.69 5.43 -10.17
C LYS A 310 -18.05 4.47 -11.18
N LYS A 311 -18.85 3.58 -11.80
CA LYS A 311 -18.39 2.65 -12.84
C LYS A 311 -17.76 3.38 -14.02
N ALA A 312 -18.46 4.39 -14.56
CA ALA A 312 -17.98 5.16 -15.70
C ALA A 312 -16.71 5.94 -15.34
N ALA A 313 -16.64 6.50 -14.10
CA ALA A 313 -15.47 7.21 -13.61
C ALA A 313 -14.24 6.29 -13.46
N VAL A 314 -14.41 5.07 -12.91
CA VAL A 314 -13.33 4.07 -12.83
C VAL A 314 -12.82 3.71 -14.23
N LYS A 315 -13.73 3.44 -15.18
CA LYS A 315 -13.36 3.13 -16.57
C LYS A 315 -12.61 4.28 -17.23
N LEU A 316 -13.03 5.52 -17.00
CA LEU A 316 -12.33 6.70 -17.52
C LEU A 316 -10.92 6.80 -16.94
N GLY A 317 -10.74 6.59 -15.64
CA GLY A 317 -9.43 6.56 -14.99
C GLY A 317 -8.52 5.47 -15.57
N LEU A 318 -9.07 4.27 -15.80
CA LEU A 318 -8.35 3.18 -16.46
C LEU A 318 -7.95 3.52 -17.90
N MET A 319 -8.84 4.15 -18.69
CA MET A 319 -8.52 4.57 -20.06
C MET A 319 -7.38 5.59 -20.10
N ILE A 320 -7.40 6.58 -19.20
CA ILE A 320 -6.32 7.57 -19.08
C ILE A 320 -5.01 6.88 -18.67
N SER A 321 -5.05 5.92 -17.74
CA SER A 321 -3.88 5.14 -17.33
C SER A 321 -3.34 4.27 -18.48
N ILE A 322 -4.19 3.69 -19.28
CA ILE A 322 -3.82 2.94 -20.50
C ILE A 322 -3.09 3.87 -21.49
N VAL A 323 -3.60 5.08 -21.72
CA VAL A 323 -2.93 6.08 -22.56
C VAL A 323 -1.55 6.44 -21.98
N GLY A 324 -1.45 6.62 -20.66
CA GLY A 324 -0.18 6.84 -19.97
C GLY A 324 0.82 5.69 -20.19
N CYS A 325 0.37 4.44 -20.12
CA CYS A 325 1.23 3.28 -20.38
C CYS A 325 1.66 3.19 -21.86
N MET A 326 0.77 3.49 -22.81
CA MET A 326 1.13 3.56 -24.23
C MET A 326 2.15 4.68 -24.49
N MET A 327 1.96 5.84 -23.87
CA MET A 327 2.93 6.93 -23.93
C MET A 327 4.29 6.50 -23.36
N LEU A 328 4.32 5.81 -22.21
CA LEU A 328 5.55 5.30 -21.65
C LEU A 328 6.24 4.30 -22.59
N PHE A 329 5.48 3.43 -23.26
CA PHE A 329 6.04 2.51 -24.25
C PHE A 329 6.72 3.26 -25.40
N VAL A 330 6.11 4.33 -25.92
CA VAL A 330 6.72 5.19 -26.94
C VAL A 330 8.01 5.85 -26.38
N LEU A 331 7.99 6.33 -25.15
CA LEU A 331 9.18 6.91 -24.50
C LEU A 331 10.31 5.88 -24.33
N VAL A 332 9.99 4.61 -24.07
CA VAL A 332 10.99 3.53 -24.05
C VAL A 332 11.63 3.31 -25.42
N LEU A 333 10.86 3.36 -26.50
CA LEU A 333 11.42 3.30 -27.86
C LEU A 333 12.32 4.51 -28.17
N LEU A 334 11.95 5.68 -27.65
CA LEU A 334 12.68 6.94 -27.80
C LEU A 334 13.67 7.19 -26.65
N ARG A 335 14.10 6.16 -25.90
CA ARG A 335 14.88 6.31 -24.67
C ARG A 335 16.13 7.20 -24.79
N ARG A 336 16.82 7.16 -25.95
CA ARG A 336 18.00 8.01 -26.20
C ARG A 336 17.64 9.50 -26.19
N GLN A 337 16.48 9.87 -26.66
CA GLN A 337 15.98 11.26 -26.61
C GLN A 337 15.56 11.63 -25.18
N VAL A 338 14.94 10.68 -24.46
CA VAL A 338 14.53 10.89 -23.05
C VAL A 338 15.74 11.06 -22.13
N MET A 339 16.87 10.40 -22.38
CA MET A 339 18.11 10.60 -21.63
C MET A 339 18.57 12.07 -21.68
N VAL A 340 18.37 12.74 -22.82
CA VAL A 340 18.71 14.17 -23.00
C VAL A 340 17.59 15.06 -22.48
N HIS A 341 16.34 14.76 -22.82
CA HIS A 341 15.13 15.53 -22.54
C HIS A 341 14.21 14.76 -21.59
N TYR A 342 14.56 14.67 -20.32
CA TYR A 342 13.77 13.95 -19.32
C TYR A 342 12.40 14.58 -19.05
N GLU A 343 12.18 15.80 -19.52
CA GLU A 343 10.91 16.55 -19.40
C GLU A 343 9.73 15.80 -20.00
N TYR A 344 9.94 14.95 -21.01
CA TYR A 344 8.91 14.07 -21.55
C TYR A 344 8.32 13.13 -20.49
N MET A 345 9.14 12.71 -19.52
CA MET A 345 8.68 11.86 -18.42
C MET A 345 7.79 12.62 -17.42
N ILE A 346 7.87 13.95 -17.36
CA ILE A 346 6.98 14.76 -16.53
C ILE A 346 5.56 14.70 -17.11
N VAL A 347 5.41 14.76 -18.44
CA VAL A 347 4.09 14.62 -19.09
C VAL A 347 3.49 13.24 -18.83
N TYR A 348 4.31 12.18 -18.92
CA TYR A 348 3.90 10.83 -18.53
C TYR A 348 3.44 10.79 -17.07
N ALA A 349 4.21 11.38 -16.14
CA ALA A 349 3.89 11.39 -14.72
C ALA A 349 2.56 12.10 -14.42
N ILE A 350 2.24 13.19 -15.14
CA ILE A 350 0.96 13.88 -15.04
C ILE A 350 -0.18 12.97 -15.51
N VAL A 351 -0.06 12.37 -16.67
CA VAL A 351 -1.11 11.52 -17.26
C VAL A 351 -1.37 10.30 -16.38
N ILE A 352 -0.32 9.56 -15.98
CA ILE A 352 -0.48 8.36 -15.15
C ILE A 352 -0.95 8.70 -13.73
N GLY A 353 -0.44 9.79 -13.13
CA GLY A 353 -0.85 10.28 -11.82
C GLY A 353 -2.34 10.68 -11.80
N PHE A 354 -2.82 11.37 -12.82
CA PHE A 354 -4.23 11.73 -12.95
C PHE A 354 -5.11 10.48 -13.14
N GLY A 355 -4.74 9.58 -14.07
CA GLY A 355 -5.51 8.35 -14.35
C GLY A 355 -5.62 7.43 -13.14
N THR A 356 -4.51 7.18 -12.45
CA THR A 356 -4.47 6.27 -11.30
C THR A 356 -5.11 6.86 -10.04
N SER A 357 -5.19 8.18 -9.91
CA SER A 357 -5.75 8.86 -8.74
C SER A 357 -7.15 8.37 -8.37
N GLY A 358 -8.09 8.35 -9.33
CA GLY A 358 -9.46 7.87 -9.10
C GLY A 358 -9.53 6.39 -8.72
N LEU A 359 -8.55 5.60 -9.16
CA LEU A 359 -8.51 4.16 -8.92
C LEU A 359 -8.13 3.77 -7.49
N PHE A 360 -7.61 4.70 -6.69
CA PHE A 360 -7.35 4.47 -5.26
C PHE A 360 -8.61 4.57 -4.39
N SER A 361 -9.58 5.42 -4.75
CA SER A 361 -10.73 5.72 -3.89
C SER A 361 -12.06 5.16 -4.41
N LEU A 362 -12.28 5.21 -5.73
CA LEU A 362 -13.57 4.81 -6.32
C LEU A 362 -13.91 3.33 -6.12
N PRO A 363 -13.00 2.36 -6.31
CA PRO A 363 -13.30 0.95 -6.06
C PRO A 363 -13.69 0.68 -4.61
N LEU A 364 -13.07 1.37 -3.64
CA LEU A 364 -13.43 1.25 -2.22
C LEU A 364 -14.87 1.74 -1.96
N SER A 365 -15.30 2.81 -2.64
CA SER A 365 -16.69 3.28 -2.59
C SER A 365 -17.68 2.30 -3.24
N MET A 366 -17.27 1.63 -4.34
CA MET A 366 -18.12 0.63 -5.00
C MET A 366 -18.30 -0.63 -4.13
N VAL A 367 -17.31 -0.98 -3.30
CA VAL A 367 -17.46 -2.08 -2.33
C VAL A 367 -18.55 -1.78 -1.30
N ALA A 368 -18.66 -0.54 -0.83
CA ALA A 368 -19.74 -0.16 0.09
C ALA A 368 -21.13 -0.45 -0.52
N ASP A 369 -21.29 -0.20 -1.83
CA ASP A 369 -22.54 -0.47 -2.55
C ASP A 369 -22.87 -1.98 -2.58
N THR A 370 -21.85 -2.84 -2.69
CA THR A 370 -22.07 -4.31 -2.64
C THR A 370 -22.31 -4.83 -1.23
N VAL A 371 -21.81 -4.17 -0.21
CA VAL A 371 -22.14 -4.47 1.19
C VAL A 371 -23.60 -4.15 1.47
N ASP A 372 -24.12 -3.02 0.95
CA ASP A 372 -25.53 -2.67 1.06
C ASP A 372 -26.41 -3.72 0.34
N GLN A 373 -26.00 -4.20 -0.84
CA GLN A 373 -26.67 -5.29 -1.54
C GLN A 373 -26.73 -6.58 -0.69
N GLN A 374 -25.59 -6.96 -0.07
CA GLN A 374 -25.55 -8.13 0.82
C GLN A 374 -26.50 -7.96 2.01
N GLU A 375 -26.48 -6.79 2.68
CA GLU A 375 -27.38 -6.51 3.80
C GLU A 375 -28.85 -6.68 3.41
N LEU A 376 -29.24 -6.24 2.20
CA LEU A 376 -30.60 -6.40 1.69
C LEU A 376 -30.98 -7.88 1.49
N GLU A 377 -30.05 -8.69 0.97
CA GLU A 377 -30.25 -10.10 0.63
C GLU A 377 -30.23 -11.01 1.87
N THR A 378 -29.27 -10.80 2.79
CA THR A 378 -29.02 -11.70 3.92
C THR A 378 -29.54 -11.18 5.26
N GLY A 379 -29.78 -9.89 5.38
CA GLY A 379 -30.07 -9.21 6.65
C GLY A 379 -28.83 -8.97 7.52
N GLU A 380 -27.64 -9.42 7.09
CA GLU A 380 -26.37 -9.26 7.79
C GLU A 380 -25.45 -8.31 7.03
N ARG A 381 -24.68 -7.50 7.77
CA ARG A 381 -23.75 -6.53 7.21
C ARG A 381 -22.29 -6.96 7.49
N SER A 382 -21.58 -7.41 6.47
CA SER A 382 -20.22 -7.99 6.60
C SER A 382 -19.11 -7.09 6.02
N GLU A 383 -19.10 -5.79 6.35
CA GLU A 383 -18.12 -4.83 5.83
C GLU A 383 -16.67 -5.31 6.01
N GLY A 384 -16.32 -5.83 7.19
CA GLY A 384 -14.96 -6.26 7.52
C GLY A 384 -14.40 -7.29 6.55
N ILE A 385 -15.23 -8.22 6.08
CA ILE A 385 -14.81 -9.27 5.14
C ILE A 385 -14.56 -8.69 3.75
N TYR A 386 -15.47 -7.85 3.26
CA TYR A 386 -15.35 -7.24 1.94
C TYR A 386 -14.09 -6.36 1.82
N TYR A 387 -13.87 -5.47 2.80
CA TYR A 387 -12.65 -4.64 2.82
C TYR A 387 -11.39 -5.45 3.15
N GLY A 388 -11.50 -6.49 3.97
CA GLY A 388 -10.40 -7.43 4.25
C GLY A 388 -9.93 -8.16 2.99
N MET A 389 -10.88 -8.61 2.15
CA MET A 389 -10.57 -9.22 0.86
C MET A 389 -9.89 -8.24 -0.09
N LEU A 390 -10.34 -6.97 -0.15
CA LEU A 390 -9.64 -5.97 -0.97
C LEU A 390 -8.21 -5.73 -0.48
N ASN A 391 -8.00 -5.66 0.82
CA ASN A 391 -6.65 -5.53 1.39
C ASN A 391 -5.76 -6.73 1.05
N PHE A 392 -6.32 -7.94 1.09
CA PHE A 392 -5.64 -9.15 0.63
C PHE A 392 -5.30 -9.06 -0.86
N GLY A 393 -6.27 -8.65 -1.71
CA GLY A 393 -6.06 -8.45 -3.16
C GLY A 393 -4.95 -7.43 -3.45
N TYR A 394 -4.91 -6.32 -2.69
CA TYR A 394 -3.83 -5.33 -2.77
C TYR A 394 -2.46 -5.94 -2.46
N LYS A 395 -2.32 -6.64 -1.32
CA LYS A 395 -1.07 -7.30 -0.94
C LYS A 395 -0.64 -8.35 -1.97
N MET A 396 -1.59 -9.14 -2.48
CA MET A 396 -1.34 -10.16 -3.52
C MET A 396 -0.83 -9.53 -4.81
N SER A 397 -1.40 -8.39 -5.24
CA SER A 397 -0.95 -7.66 -6.43
C SER A 397 0.50 -7.18 -6.29
N GLN A 398 0.88 -6.68 -5.11
CA GLN A 398 2.27 -6.28 -4.82
C GLN A 398 3.22 -7.47 -4.93
N SER A 399 2.83 -8.63 -4.37
CA SER A 399 3.62 -9.86 -4.43
C SER A 399 3.84 -10.32 -5.87
N ILE A 400 2.77 -10.38 -6.65
CA ILE A 400 2.82 -10.81 -8.06
C ILE A 400 3.73 -9.88 -8.87
N ALA A 401 3.63 -8.56 -8.68
CA ALA A 401 4.49 -7.60 -9.38
C ALA A 401 5.98 -7.81 -9.06
N ILE A 402 6.32 -8.06 -7.79
CA ILE A 402 7.70 -8.30 -7.37
C ILE A 402 8.22 -9.65 -7.90
N LEU A 403 7.37 -10.69 -7.89
CA LEU A 403 7.72 -11.98 -8.50
C LEU A 403 8.01 -11.83 -9.99
N ILE A 404 7.12 -11.14 -10.72
CA ILE A 404 7.31 -10.87 -12.16
C ILE A 404 8.63 -10.15 -12.39
N LEU A 405 8.90 -9.07 -11.64
CA LEU A 405 10.17 -8.36 -11.78
C LEU A 405 11.37 -9.27 -11.49
N GLY A 406 11.32 -10.05 -10.42
CA GLY A 406 12.41 -10.95 -10.04
C GLY A 406 12.76 -11.94 -11.17
N PHE A 407 11.76 -12.63 -11.70
CA PHE A 407 11.96 -13.56 -12.83
C PHE A 407 12.41 -12.85 -14.11
N VAL A 408 11.87 -11.67 -14.40
CA VAL A 408 12.27 -10.89 -15.57
C VAL A 408 13.74 -10.48 -15.48
N LEU A 409 14.21 -9.99 -14.33
CA LEU A 409 15.60 -9.61 -14.13
C LEU A 409 16.57 -10.77 -14.41
N ASP A 410 16.22 -11.98 -13.96
CA ASP A 410 17.03 -13.17 -14.21
C ASP A 410 16.98 -13.59 -15.70
N MET A 411 15.80 -13.55 -16.34
CA MET A 411 15.62 -13.90 -17.77
C MET A 411 16.35 -12.97 -18.72
N ILE A 412 16.35 -11.65 -18.44
CA ILE A 412 17.03 -10.65 -19.28
C ILE A 412 18.53 -10.54 -18.96
N GLN A 413 19.04 -11.41 -18.09
CA GLN A 413 20.43 -11.42 -17.65
C GLN A 413 20.88 -10.04 -17.15
N PHE A 414 20.03 -9.42 -16.33
CA PHE A 414 20.36 -8.12 -15.73
C PHE A 414 21.67 -8.19 -14.97
N ASN A 415 22.64 -7.33 -15.35
CA ASN A 415 23.94 -7.28 -14.71
C ASN A 415 24.06 -6.04 -13.81
N PRO A 416 23.90 -6.17 -12.49
CA PRO A 416 23.95 -5.04 -11.57
C PRO A 416 25.34 -4.40 -11.45
N ASN A 417 26.42 -5.06 -11.93
CA ASN A 417 27.79 -4.53 -11.87
C ASN A 417 28.10 -3.46 -12.94
N ILE A 418 27.19 -3.26 -13.89
CA ILE A 418 27.36 -2.27 -14.96
C ILE A 418 26.27 -1.20 -14.89
N ASN A 419 26.66 0.05 -14.93
CA ASN A 419 25.73 1.17 -14.87
C ASN A 419 24.90 1.29 -16.15
N ILE A 420 25.49 0.99 -17.31
CA ILE A 420 24.80 1.04 -18.61
C ILE A 420 24.57 -0.38 -19.09
N GLN A 421 23.32 -0.82 -19.03
CA GLN A 421 22.91 -2.12 -19.53
C GLN A 421 22.95 -2.17 -21.05
N ASN A 422 23.03 -3.37 -21.62
CA ASN A 422 22.89 -3.53 -23.06
C ASN A 422 21.49 -3.06 -23.56
N ASP A 423 21.36 -2.82 -24.85
CA ASP A 423 20.12 -2.30 -25.45
C ASP A 423 18.92 -3.22 -25.22
N PHE A 424 19.12 -4.54 -25.26
CA PHE A 424 18.07 -5.53 -25.03
C PHE A 424 17.54 -5.46 -23.56
N THR A 425 18.44 -5.51 -22.58
CA THR A 425 18.08 -5.45 -21.16
C THR A 425 17.37 -4.14 -20.81
N SER A 426 17.89 -3.01 -21.33
CA SER A 426 17.29 -1.69 -21.13
C SER A 426 15.89 -1.59 -21.73
N MET A 427 15.68 -2.11 -22.96
CA MET A 427 14.38 -2.14 -23.61
C MET A 427 13.41 -3.10 -22.91
N ALA A 428 13.88 -4.27 -22.47
CA ALA A 428 13.08 -5.25 -21.79
C ALA A 428 12.53 -4.72 -20.45
N LEU A 429 13.34 -4.03 -19.65
CA LEU A 429 12.88 -3.36 -18.42
C LEU A 429 11.77 -2.34 -18.71
N GLY A 430 11.98 -1.48 -19.72
CA GLY A 430 10.98 -0.51 -20.14
C GLY A 430 9.70 -1.16 -20.68
N ALA A 431 9.83 -2.27 -21.43
CA ALA A 431 8.69 -3.02 -21.95
C ALA A 431 7.88 -3.68 -20.83
N VAL A 432 8.53 -4.29 -19.85
CA VAL A 432 7.84 -4.88 -18.68
C VAL A 432 7.08 -3.82 -17.91
N LEU A 433 7.68 -2.66 -17.69
CA LEU A 433 7.01 -1.54 -17.02
C LEU A 433 5.78 -1.05 -17.81
N SER A 434 5.94 -0.77 -19.09
CA SER A 434 4.90 -0.18 -19.92
C SER A 434 3.83 -1.19 -20.34
N ILE A 435 4.22 -2.34 -20.93
CA ILE A 435 3.29 -3.36 -21.43
C ILE A 435 2.65 -4.13 -20.27
N GLY A 436 3.42 -4.48 -19.22
CA GLY A 436 2.88 -5.16 -18.05
C GLY A 436 1.79 -4.36 -17.35
N SER A 437 2.01 -3.07 -17.14
CA SER A 437 1.01 -2.17 -16.57
C SER A 437 -0.18 -1.96 -17.53
N LEU A 438 0.08 -1.80 -18.83
CA LEU A 438 -0.94 -1.66 -19.86
C LEU A 438 -1.90 -2.86 -19.84
N LEU A 439 -1.37 -4.08 -19.93
CA LEU A 439 -2.18 -5.31 -19.92
C LEU A 439 -3.02 -5.42 -18.65
N SER A 440 -2.43 -5.09 -17.50
CA SER A 440 -3.15 -5.12 -16.22
C SER A 440 -4.29 -4.11 -16.19
N PHE A 441 -4.11 -2.87 -16.67
CA PHE A 441 -5.19 -1.88 -16.76
C PHE A 441 -6.26 -2.26 -17.78
N VAL A 442 -5.89 -2.87 -18.92
CA VAL A 442 -6.84 -3.36 -19.92
C VAL A 442 -7.70 -4.49 -19.34
N LEU A 443 -7.10 -5.45 -18.63
CA LEU A 443 -7.83 -6.51 -17.93
C LEU A 443 -8.77 -5.94 -16.87
N ALA A 444 -8.29 -5.00 -16.05
CA ALA A 444 -9.13 -4.29 -15.08
C ALA A 444 -10.34 -3.63 -15.75
N ASN A 445 -10.13 -2.91 -16.87
CA ASN A 445 -11.20 -2.23 -17.60
C ASN A 445 -12.26 -3.20 -18.15
N LYS A 446 -11.83 -4.37 -18.65
CA LYS A 446 -12.72 -5.44 -19.10
C LYS A 446 -13.55 -5.98 -17.92
N VAL A 447 -12.92 -6.24 -16.79
CA VAL A 447 -13.59 -6.78 -15.59
C VAL A 447 -14.62 -5.78 -15.05
N TYR A 448 -14.25 -4.51 -14.84
CA TYR A 448 -15.20 -3.49 -14.35
C TYR A 448 -16.37 -3.24 -15.32
N SER A 449 -16.25 -3.58 -16.59
CA SER A 449 -17.35 -3.47 -17.54
C SER A 449 -18.55 -4.36 -17.17
N SER A 450 -18.32 -5.47 -16.47
CA SER A 450 -19.33 -6.42 -16.00
C SER A 450 -19.97 -6.09 -14.64
N TYR A 451 -19.55 -5.01 -13.98
CA TYR A 451 -20.19 -4.49 -12.78
C TYR A 451 -21.54 -3.86 -13.12
N ASN A 452 -22.60 -4.15 -12.34
CA ASN A 452 -23.98 -3.81 -12.71
C ASN A 452 -24.70 -2.86 -11.73
N LEU A 453 -24.12 -2.51 -10.58
CA LEU A 453 -24.72 -1.55 -9.66
C LEU A 453 -24.43 -0.13 -10.14
N ASN A 454 -25.48 0.57 -10.56
CA ASN A 454 -25.47 2.01 -10.85
C ASN A 454 -26.13 2.78 -9.68
N GLU A 455 -26.04 4.11 -9.70
CA GLU A 455 -26.57 4.98 -8.64
C GLU A 455 -28.05 4.70 -8.34
N GLU A 456 -28.91 4.57 -9.36
CA GLU A 456 -30.34 4.28 -9.19
C GLU A 456 -30.60 2.96 -8.44
N LYS A 457 -29.85 1.90 -8.78
CA LYS A 457 -29.99 0.60 -8.10
C LYS A 457 -29.52 0.68 -6.64
N VAL A 458 -28.40 1.37 -6.39
CA VAL A 458 -27.88 1.55 -5.03
C VAL A 458 -28.87 2.34 -4.17
N GLU A 459 -29.44 3.43 -4.69
CA GLU A 459 -30.48 4.16 -3.98
C GLU A 459 -31.72 3.30 -3.71
N ALA A 460 -32.17 2.49 -4.67
CA ALA A 460 -33.29 1.57 -4.47
C ALA A 460 -33.00 0.55 -3.37
N ILE A 461 -31.76 -0.03 -3.34
CA ILE A 461 -31.31 -0.95 -2.28
C ILE A 461 -31.34 -0.25 -0.93
N GLN A 462 -30.79 0.95 -0.82
CA GLN A 462 -30.74 1.71 0.43
C GLN A 462 -32.14 2.08 0.96
N ARG A 463 -33.07 2.46 0.07
CA ARG A 463 -34.48 2.69 0.45
C ARG A 463 -35.13 1.42 1.00
N GLN A 464 -34.91 0.26 0.39
CA GLN A 464 -35.47 -1.00 0.87
C GLN A 464 -34.89 -1.42 2.23
N ILE A 465 -33.57 -1.20 2.46
CA ILE A 465 -32.94 -1.44 3.77
C ILE A 465 -33.60 -0.55 4.84
N GLN A 466 -33.79 0.75 4.54
CA GLN A 466 -34.41 1.68 5.47
C GLN A 466 -35.85 1.24 5.83
N LEU A 467 -36.66 0.84 4.85
CA LEU A 467 -37.99 0.33 5.07
C LEU A 467 -38.03 -0.94 5.95
N LYS A 468 -37.11 -1.88 5.71
CA LYS A 468 -36.97 -3.09 6.55
C LYS A 468 -36.54 -2.76 7.98
N ARG A 469 -35.74 -1.72 8.21
CA ARG A 469 -35.28 -1.28 9.55
C ARG A 469 -36.41 -0.58 10.34
N VAL A 470 -37.30 0.12 9.65
CA VAL A 470 -38.48 0.80 10.27
C VAL A 470 -39.62 -0.20 10.59
N SER A 471 -39.70 -1.30 9.87
CA SER A 471 -40.72 -2.36 10.06
C SER A 471 -40.34 -3.40 11.13
N LYS A 472 -39.10 -3.39 11.62
CA LYS A 472 -38.62 -4.16 12.79
C LYS A 472 -38.64 -3.29 14.06
#